data_96b613e1879857511e924793b94cfa81
#
_entry.id   96b613e1879857511e924793b94cfa81
#
_cell.length_a   1.000
_cell.length_b   1.000
_cell.length_c   1.000
_cell.angle_alpha   90.00
_cell.angle_beta   90.00
_cell.angle_gamma   90.00
#
_symmetry.space_group_name_H-M   'P 1'
#
loop_
_entity.id
_entity.type
_entity.pdbx_description
1 polymer ?
#
loop_
_entity_poly.entity_id
_entity_poly.type
_entity_poly.pdbx_seq_one_letter_code
_entity_poly.pdbx_strand_id
1 'polypeptide(L)'
;MKRIVYINGTYVEEQNAKISVFDRGLLFADSVYEVTAVINNKLIDFPAHVERLNRSLNELEIHHKFNKENLLEIHKKLLDKNPFKHNEGFIYLQVSRGSTERDFLITKKVL
;
A
#
# COMPACT_ATOMS: atom_id res chain seq x y z
N MET A 1 -19.76 -8.42 -7.40
CA MET A 1 -19.10 -7.11 -7.51
C MET A 1 -17.59 -7.31 -7.56
N LYS A 2 -16.95 -6.65 -8.50
CA LYS A 2 -15.49 -6.78 -8.66
C LYS A 2 -14.76 -5.84 -7.71
N ARG A 3 -13.77 -6.37 -7.00
CA ARG A 3 -12.96 -5.56 -6.10
C ARG A 3 -12.02 -4.68 -6.93
N ILE A 4 -11.92 -3.41 -6.55
CA ILE A 4 -10.97 -2.49 -7.15
C ILE A 4 -9.79 -2.32 -6.20
N VAL A 5 -8.58 -2.41 -6.72
CA VAL A 5 -7.36 -2.19 -5.95
C VAL A 5 -6.56 -1.05 -6.57
N TYR A 6 -5.71 -0.46 -5.77
CA TYR A 6 -4.77 0.58 -6.23
C TYR A 6 -3.39 -0.06 -6.32
N ILE A 7 -2.76 0.00 -7.48
CA ILE A 7 -1.43 -0.57 -7.67
C ILE A 7 -0.58 0.38 -8.51
N ASN A 8 0.53 0.81 -7.94
CA ASN A 8 1.53 1.65 -8.62
C ASN A 8 0.91 2.85 -9.36
N GLY A 9 0.01 3.55 -8.69
CA GLY A 9 -0.60 4.77 -9.21
C GLY A 9 -1.88 4.58 -10.00
N THR A 10 -2.38 3.36 -10.12
CA THR A 10 -3.55 3.05 -10.96
C THR A 10 -4.59 2.25 -10.19
N TYR A 11 -5.85 2.60 -10.39
CA TYR A 11 -6.98 1.82 -9.87
C TYR A 11 -7.37 0.79 -10.92
N VAL A 12 -7.33 -0.50 -10.54
CA VAL A 12 -7.63 -1.59 -11.46
C VAL A 12 -8.48 -2.64 -10.77
N GLU A 13 -9.17 -3.45 -11.57
CA GLU A 13 -9.85 -4.62 -11.04
C GLU A 13 -8.82 -5.60 -10.50
N GLU A 14 -9.16 -6.29 -9.41
CA GLU A 14 -8.28 -7.24 -8.72
C GLU A 14 -7.61 -8.22 -9.68
N GLN A 15 -8.36 -8.75 -10.63
CA GLN A 15 -7.83 -9.73 -11.59
C GLN A 15 -6.75 -9.18 -12.51
N ASN A 16 -6.70 -7.85 -12.65
CA ASN A 16 -5.71 -7.17 -13.49
C ASN A 16 -4.56 -6.58 -12.68
N ALA A 17 -4.58 -6.73 -11.36
CA ALA A 17 -3.53 -6.21 -10.50
C ALA A 17 -2.36 -7.20 -10.48
N LYS A 18 -1.21 -6.77 -10.99
CA LYS A 18 -0.04 -7.63 -11.15
C LYS A 18 1.21 -6.90 -10.73
N ILE A 19 2.15 -7.65 -10.17
CA ILE A 19 3.49 -7.16 -9.88
C ILE A 19 4.49 -8.12 -10.52
N SER A 20 5.72 -7.65 -10.68
CA SER A 20 6.80 -8.48 -11.21
C SER A 20 7.12 -9.64 -10.26
N VAL A 21 7.48 -10.79 -10.81
CA VAL A 21 7.99 -11.91 -10.00
C VAL A 21 9.37 -11.59 -9.40
N PHE A 22 10.01 -10.53 -9.87
CA PHE A 22 11.28 -10.04 -9.32
C PHE A 22 11.08 -8.90 -8.31
N ASP A 23 9.85 -8.66 -7.87
CA ASP A 23 9.60 -7.69 -6.82
C ASP A 23 10.27 -8.15 -5.52
N ARG A 24 11.06 -7.27 -4.92
CA ARG A 24 11.83 -7.61 -3.71
C ARG A 24 10.92 -7.90 -2.52
N GLY A 25 9.73 -7.35 -2.49
CA GLY A 25 8.74 -7.69 -1.47
C GLY A 25 8.33 -9.16 -1.55
N LEU A 26 8.21 -9.68 -2.77
CA LEU A 26 7.88 -11.09 -2.98
C LEU A 26 9.07 -12.00 -2.69
N LEU A 27 10.26 -11.67 -3.20
CA LEU A 27 11.42 -12.54 -3.11
C LEU A 27 12.09 -12.53 -1.73
N PHE A 28 12.11 -11.38 -1.06
CA PHE A 28 12.89 -11.18 0.16
C PHE A 28 12.09 -10.59 1.32
N ALA A 29 10.78 -10.41 1.15
CA ALA A 29 9.96 -9.68 2.13
C ALA A 29 10.49 -8.26 2.39
N ASP A 30 11.14 -7.66 1.40
CA ASP A 30 11.73 -6.33 1.47
C ASP A 30 10.64 -5.28 1.25
N SER A 31 9.79 -5.13 2.25
CA SER A 31 8.59 -4.30 2.17
C SER A 31 8.07 -3.96 3.56
N VAL A 32 7.18 -2.99 3.61
CA VAL A 32 6.46 -2.62 4.83
C VAL A 32 4.97 -2.61 4.52
N TYR A 33 4.13 -2.74 5.54
CA TYR A 33 2.68 -2.71 5.36
C TYR A 33 2.00 -1.98 6.50
N GLU A 34 0.77 -1.54 6.23
CA GLU A 34 -0.15 -0.99 7.21
C GLU A 34 -1.54 -1.52 6.92
N VAL A 35 -2.32 -1.73 7.98
CA VAL A 35 -3.72 -2.12 7.86
C VAL A 35 -4.54 -1.09 8.63
N THR A 36 -5.41 -0.39 7.93
CA THR A 36 -6.28 0.63 8.53
C THR A 36 -7.70 0.09 8.62
N ALA A 37 -8.24 0.03 9.83
CA ALA A 37 -9.64 -0.36 10.03
C ALA A 37 -10.56 0.75 9.51
N VAL A 38 -11.71 0.32 8.97
CA VAL A 38 -12.73 1.23 8.47
C VAL A 38 -14.04 0.88 9.19
N ILE A 39 -14.58 1.85 9.91
CA ILE A 39 -15.82 1.68 10.65
C ILE A 39 -16.74 2.86 10.30
N ASN A 40 -17.98 2.54 9.87
CA ASN A 40 -18.93 3.55 9.40
C ASN A 40 -18.31 4.48 8.36
N ASN A 41 -17.58 3.88 7.42
CA ASN A 41 -16.92 4.59 6.32
C ASN A 41 -15.85 5.58 6.79
N LYS A 42 -15.34 5.41 8.00
CA LYS A 42 -14.26 6.25 8.55
C LYS A 42 -13.00 5.44 8.76
N LEU A 43 -11.89 6.04 8.36
CA LEU A 43 -10.56 5.45 8.56
C LEU A 43 -10.13 5.69 10.02
N ILE A 44 -9.85 4.61 10.73
CA ILE A 44 -9.51 4.68 12.15
C ILE A 44 -8.00 4.91 12.31
N ASP A 45 -7.64 5.95 13.07
CA ASP A 45 -6.23 6.30 13.37
C ASP A 45 -5.36 6.49 12.12
N PHE A 46 -5.95 7.00 11.05
CA PHE A 46 -5.23 7.16 9.79
C PHE A 46 -3.93 7.95 9.92
N PRO A 47 -3.90 9.11 10.62
CA PRO A 47 -2.64 9.85 10.76
C PRO A 47 -1.53 9.02 11.41
N ALA A 48 -1.86 8.23 12.44
CA ALA A 48 -0.90 7.36 13.10
C ALA A 48 -0.38 6.27 12.18
N HIS A 49 -1.24 5.72 11.32
CA HIS A 49 -0.82 4.74 10.31
C HIS A 49 0.16 5.33 9.31
N VAL A 50 -0.10 6.55 8.82
CA VAL A 50 0.80 7.22 7.88
C VAL A 50 2.16 7.49 8.52
N GLU A 51 2.14 7.96 9.76
CA GLU A 51 3.37 8.24 10.51
C GLU A 51 4.20 6.98 10.70
N ARG A 52 3.58 5.87 11.09
CA ARG A 52 4.27 4.60 11.25
C ARG A 52 4.77 4.05 9.91
N LEU A 53 3.98 4.19 8.85
CA LEU A 53 4.39 3.79 7.51
C LEU A 53 5.70 4.49 7.11
N ASN A 54 5.73 5.80 7.27
CA ASN A 54 6.92 6.59 6.91
C ASN A 54 8.12 6.22 7.78
N ARG A 55 7.89 5.94 9.06
CA ARG A 55 8.95 5.49 9.96
C ARG A 55 9.48 4.13 9.52
N SER A 56 8.59 3.20 9.18
CA SER A 56 8.99 1.86 8.72
C SER A 56 9.80 1.93 7.42
N LEU A 57 9.39 2.79 6.48
CA LEU A 57 10.13 3.00 5.25
C LEU A 57 11.55 3.52 5.54
N ASN A 58 11.66 4.46 6.46
CA ASN A 58 12.96 5.01 6.85
C ASN A 58 13.86 3.95 7.50
N GLU A 59 13.28 3.10 8.34
CA GLU A 59 14.03 2.02 9.01
C GLU A 59 14.60 1.03 8.00
N LEU A 60 13.88 0.74 6.92
CA LEU A 60 14.36 -0.15 5.87
C LEU A 60 15.18 0.57 4.80
N GLU A 61 15.38 1.86 4.95
CA GLU A 61 16.08 2.68 3.95
C GLU A 61 15.43 2.60 2.57
N ILE A 62 14.10 2.51 2.56
CA ILE A 62 13.32 2.68 1.34
C ILE A 62 13.05 4.18 1.22
N HIS A 63 13.72 4.83 0.28
CA HIS A 63 13.74 6.29 0.18
C HIS A 63 12.48 6.84 -0.47
N HIS A 64 11.38 6.77 0.27
CA HIS A 64 10.11 7.34 -0.13
C HIS A 64 9.36 7.81 1.11
N LYS A 65 8.70 8.93 1.00
CA LYS A 65 7.86 9.46 2.09
C LYS A 65 6.49 9.78 1.54
N PHE A 66 5.45 9.23 2.15
CA PHE A 66 4.08 9.49 1.74
C PHE A 66 3.57 10.79 2.36
N ASN A 67 2.90 11.58 1.54
CA ASN A 67 2.15 12.74 1.97
C ASN A 67 0.79 12.23 2.49
N LYS A 68 0.43 12.65 3.70
CA LYS A 68 -0.81 12.19 4.34
C LYS A 68 -2.05 12.52 3.52
N GLU A 69 -2.13 13.70 2.98
CA GLU A 69 -3.30 14.15 2.21
C GLU A 69 -3.47 13.36 0.93
N ASN A 70 -2.38 13.09 0.22
CA ASN A 70 -2.43 12.29 -1.01
C ASN A 70 -2.83 10.85 -0.71
N LEU A 71 -2.27 10.28 0.35
CA LEU A 71 -2.59 8.90 0.73
C LEU A 71 -4.04 8.80 1.21
N LEU A 72 -4.53 9.80 1.93
CA LEU A 72 -5.92 9.87 2.35
C LEU A 72 -6.86 9.87 1.15
N GLU A 73 -6.55 10.63 0.11
CA GLU A 73 -7.36 10.67 -1.11
C GLU A 73 -7.44 9.30 -1.76
N ILE A 74 -6.32 8.58 -1.84
CA ILE A 74 -6.29 7.23 -2.40
C ILE A 74 -7.19 6.29 -1.61
N HIS A 75 -7.10 6.34 -0.27
CA HIS A 75 -7.92 5.51 0.60
C HIS A 75 -9.42 5.81 0.42
N LYS A 76 -9.77 7.09 0.37
CA LYS A 76 -11.17 7.49 0.18
C LYS A 76 -11.72 7.02 -1.16
N LYS A 77 -10.93 7.14 -2.22
CA LYS A 77 -11.35 6.66 -3.55
C LYS A 77 -11.54 5.14 -3.56
N LEU A 78 -10.68 4.40 -2.87
CA LEU A 78 -10.83 2.96 -2.75
C LEU A 78 -12.12 2.60 -2.02
N LEU A 79 -12.47 3.31 -0.96
CA LEU A 79 -13.71 3.08 -0.24
C LEU A 79 -14.93 3.35 -1.12
N ASP A 80 -14.89 4.43 -1.91
CA ASP A 80 -15.98 4.75 -2.83
C ASP A 80 -16.18 3.68 -3.89
N LYS A 81 -15.08 3.07 -4.35
CA LYS A 81 -15.11 2.03 -5.38
C LYS A 81 -15.43 0.64 -4.85
N ASN A 82 -15.37 0.44 -3.52
CA ASN A 82 -15.56 -0.85 -2.87
C ASN A 82 -16.48 -0.70 -1.64
N PRO A 83 -17.77 -0.42 -1.84
CA PRO A 83 -18.67 -0.25 -0.68
C PRO A 83 -18.77 -1.52 0.15
N PHE A 84 -18.74 -1.36 1.47
CA PHE A 84 -18.86 -2.48 2.41
C PHE A 84 -20.32 -2.80 2.69
N LYS A 85 -20.63 -4.10 2.83
CA LYS A 85 -21.99 -4.55 3.13
C LYS A 85 -22.43 -4.14 4.54
N HIS A 86 -21.53 -4.09 5.50
CA HIS A 86 -21.84 -3.85 6.91
C HIS A 86 -21.13 -2.63 7.49
N ASN A 87 -20.70 -1.70 6.64
CA ASN A 87 -20.00 -0.48 7.03
C ASN A 87 -18.70 -0.72 7.80
N GLU A 88 -18.17 -1.93 7.74
CA GLU A 88 -16.93 -2.30 8.39
C GLU A 88 -15.99 -3.05 7.43
N GLY A 89 -14.72 -2.79 7.55
CA GLY A 89 -13.72 -3.47 6.76
C GLY A 89 -12.34 -2.96 7.11
N PHE A 90 -11.42 -3.16 6.21
CA PHE A 90 -10.07 -2.64 6.38
C PHE A 90 -9.44 -2.38 5.02
N ILE A 91 -8.43 -1.52 5.01
CA ILE A 91 -7.58 -1.30 3.85
C ILE A 91 -6.19 -1.80 4.20
N TYR A 92 -5.68 -2.71 3.39
CA TYR A 92 -4.32 -3.22 3.47
C TYR A 92 -3.46 -2.47 2.47
N LEU A 93 -2.32 -1.99 2.91
CA LEU A 93 -1.38 -1.22 2.11
C LEU A 93 -0.02 -1.87 2.24
N GLN A 94 0.68 -2.04 1.14
CA GLN A 94 2.04 -2.55 1.15
C GLN A 94 2.92 -1.74 0.21
N VAL A 95 4.15 -1.46 0.66
CA VAL A 95 5.16 -0.77 -0.13
C VAL A 95 6.42 -1.62 -0.12
N SER A 96 6.85 -2.05 -1.30
CA SER A 96 8.10 -2.80 -1.45
C SER A 96 9.20 -1.89 -1.99
N ARG A 97 10.43 -2.38 -1.92
CA ARG A 97 11.56 -1.67 -2.53
C ARG A 97 11.49 -1.67 -4.06
N GLY A 98 10.66 -2.52 -4.64
CA GLY A 98 10.47 -2.60 -6.08
C GLY A 98 11.14 -3.79 -6.71
N SER A 99 11.19 -3.78 -8.05
CA SER A 99 11.71 -4.87 -8.86
C SER A 99 13.09 -4.55 -9.36
N THR A 100 14.01 -5.51 -9.22
CA THR A 100 15.36 -5.45 -9.78
C THR A 100 15.78 -6.86 -10.15
N GLU A 101 16.93 -7.02 -10.76
CA GLU A 101 17.51 -8.35 -10.90
C GLU A 101 17.66 -8.96 -9.50
N ARG A 102 17.44 -10.27 -9.40
CA ARG A 102 17.50 -10.96 -8.10
C ARG A 102 18.94 -10.92 -7.57
N ASP A 103 19.16 -10.09 -6.55
CA ASP A 103 20.44 -9.90 -5.90
C ASP A 103 20.18 -9.65 -4.42
N PHE A 104 21.09 -10.12 -3.58
CA PHE A 104 20.99 -9.85 -2.14
C PHE A 104 21.38 -8.41 -1.80
N LEU A 105 22.06 -7.71 -2.71
CA LEU A 105 22.42 -6.31 -2.49
C LEU A 105 21.18 -5.42 -2.55
N ILE A 106 21.08 -4.52 -1.60
CA ILE A 106 19.99 -3.55 -1.55
C ILE A 106 20.28 -2.44 -2.54
N THR A 107 19.30 -2.14 -3.39
CA THR A 107 19.40 -1.03 -4.33
C THR A 107 18.63 0.17 -3.77
N LYS A 108 18.92 1.36 -4.30
CA LYS A 108 18.20 2.58 -3.94
C LYS A 108 16.92 2.79 -4.75
N LYS A 109 16.61 1.86 -5.64
CA LYS A 109 15.43 1.97 -6.49
C LYS A 109 14.17 1.75 -5.65
N VAL A 110 13.20 2.63 -5.82
CA VAL A 110 11.88 2.54 -5.18
C VAL A 110 10.84 2.65 -6.28
N LEU A 111 9.71 2.03 -6.07
CA LEU A 111 8.58 2.10 -7.00
C LEU A 111 8.00 3.50 -7.11
#